data_ac40539d604f131567d8d08eb6e3455d
#
_entry.id   ac40539d604f131567d8d08eb6e3455d
#
_cell.length_a   1.000
_cell.length_b   1.000
_cell.length_c   1.000
_cell.angle_alpha   90.00
_cell.angle_beta   90.00
_cell.angle_gamma   90.00
#
_symmetry.space_group_name_H-M   'P 1'
#
loop_
_entity.id
_entity.type
_entity.pdbx_description
1 polymer ?
#
loop_
_entity_poly.entity_id
_entity_poly.type
_entity_poly.pdbx_seq_one_letter_code
_entity_poly.pdbx_strand_id
1 'polypeptide(L)'
;MLFPFPISLSRLRLSGPLVLSALLVVLGAGSGEAFAEEPASRVKVLVTYHSLSGNTERMAEAVVDGVKSVSGTEAILKRVGKVTAEDLFSADAVVVGSPVYWSNMSGEVKTFFDNWQFKFGVFPEFKMKNKIGAAFAVGGQVSSGKEVTMLTILAAMLGNQMIVVSGGGAFGASATTEGDSPGIDNQELADAKELGRRVAEIAARFKASSAK
;
A
#
# COMPACT_ATOMS: atom_id res chain seq x y z
N MET A 1 -34.21 -40.52 4.01
CA MET A 1 -34.91 -40.55 2.71
C MET A 1 -33.85 -40.26 1.64
N LEU A 2 -33.29 -41.34 1.05
CA LEU A 2 -32.23 -41.29 0.03
C LEU A 2 -32.91 -41.41 -1.34
N PHE A 3 -32.55 -40.53 -2.26
CA PHE A 3 -32.87 -40.69 -3.68
C PHE A 3 -31.58 -40.93 -4.47
N PRO A 4 -31.45 -42.01 -5.23
CA PRO A 4 -30.32 -42.21 -6.14
C PRO A 4 -30.69 -41.74 -7.56
N PHE A 5 -29.74 -41.01 -8.19
CA PHE A 5 -29.83 -40.72 -9.63
C PHE A 5 -29.05 -41.80 -10.43
N PRO A 6 -29.59 -42.31 -11.53
CA PRO A 6 -28.89 -43.26 -12.38
C PRO A 6 -28.00 -42.54 -13.43
N ILE A 7 -26.74 -43.00 -13.56
CA ILE A 7 -25.82 -42.61 -14.59
C ILE A 7 -26.10 -43.46 -15.83
N SER A 8 -26.47 -42.83 -16.94
CA SER A 8 -26.59 -43.47 -18.26
C SER A 8 -25.30 -43.33 -19.06
N LEU A 9 -24.62 -44.44 -19.31
CA LEU A 9 -23.52 -44.57 -20.23
C LEU A 9 -24.02 -44.90 -21.64
N SER A 10 -24.08 -43.91 -22.53
CA SER A 10 -24.30 -44.14 -23.96
C SER A 10 -22.95 -44.33 -24.68
N ARG A 11 -22.75 -45.51 -25.23
CA ARG A 11 -21.60 -45.91 -26.04
C ARG A 11 -21.63 -45.15 -27.38
N LEU A 12 -20.56 -44.43 -27.71
CA LEU A 12 -20.33 -43.89 -29.05
C LEU A 12 -19.44 -44.86 -29.84
N ARG A 13 -19.97 -45.39 -30.95
CA ARG A 13 -19.26 -46.22 -31.90
C ARG A 13 -18.45 -45.34 -32.84
N LEU A 14 -17.15 -45.61 -32.94
CA LEU A 14 -16.27 -45.08 -33.97
C LEU A 14 -16.30 -45.98 -35.20
N SER A 15 -16.72 -45.48 -36.34
CA SER A 15 -16.46 -46.08 -37.65
C SER A 15 -16.39 -45.00 -38.70
N GLY A 16 -15.19 -44.85 -39.31
CA GLY A 16 -14.94 -43.97 -40.43
C GLY A 16 -13.45 -44.04 -40.85
N PRO A 17 -13.11 -43.98 -42.17
CA PRO A 17 -11.87 -44.53 -42.71
C PRO A 17 -10.67 -43.60 -42.57
N LEU A 18 -9.48 -44.28 -42.51
CA LEU A 18 -8.15 -43.64 -42.57
C LEU A 18 -7.99 -42.83 -43.84
N VAL A 19 -7.83 -41.49 -43.70
CA VAL A 19 -7.29 -40.65 -44.77
C VAL A 19 -5.84 -40.34 -44.41
N LEU A 20 -4.96 -40.90 -45.20
CA LEU A 20 -3.53 -40.66 -45.15
C LEU A 20 -3.23 -39.30 -45.78
N SER A 21 -3.10 -38.25 -44.97
CA SER A 21 -2.69 -36.93 -45.45
C SER A 21 -1.24 -36.64 -45.16
N ALA A 22 -0.50 -36.38 -46.23
CA ALA A 22 0.93 -36.09 -46.23
C ALA A 22 1.26 -34.89 -45.30
N LEU A 23 2.23 -35.10 -44.45
CA LEU A 23 2.79 -34.07 -43.54
C LEU A 23 3.75 -33.17 -44.38
N LEU A 24 3.27 -32.00 -44.82
CA LEU A 24 4.11 -30.95 -45.39
C LEU A 24 4.75 -30.17 -44.21
N VAL A 25 6.02 -30.46 -43.88
CA VAL A 25 6.80 -29.68 -42.94
C VAL A 25 7.17 -28.36 -43.61
N VAL A 26 6.41 -27.32 -43.35
CA VAL A 26 6.80 -25.94 -43.65
C VAL A 26 7.70 -25.49 -42.49
N LEU A 27 9.00 -25.46 -42.76
CA LEU A 27 9.98 -24.73 -41.93
C LEU A 27 9.72 -23.22 -42.09
N GLY A 28 8.72 -22.70 -41.37
CA GLY A 28 8.55 -21.28 -41.17
C GLY A 28 9.59 -20.81 -40.18
N ALA A 29 10.59 -20.04 -40.65
CA ALA A 29 11.42 -19.20 -39.80
C ALA A 29 10.50 -18.18 -39.12
N GLY A 30 9.93 -18.55 -37.98
CA GLY A 30 9.21 -17.64 -37.11
C GLY A 30 10.22 -16.67 -36.51
N SER A 31 10.28 -15.44 -37.04
CA SER A 31 10.79 -14.29 -36.34
C SER A 31 9.98 -14.21 -35.03
N GLY A 32 10.57 -14.69 -33.94
CA GLY A 32 10.02 -14.49 -32.61
C GLY A 32 9.97 -12.99 -32.35
N GLU A 33 8.83 -12.36 -32.59
CA GLU A 33 8.54 -11.08 -31.98
C GLU A 33 8.57 -11.35 -30.47
N ALA A 34 9.67 -10.92 -29.85
CA ALA A 34 9.74 -10.84 -28.39
C ALA A 34 8.61 -9.90 -28.00
N PHE A 35 7.51 -10.45 -27.47
CA PHE A 35 6.51 -9.65 -26.75
C PHE A 35 7.30 -8.90 -25.66
N ALA A 36 7.54 -7.62 -25.90
CA ALA A 36 8.06 -6.74 -24.87
C ALA A 36 7.03 -6.77 -23.75
N GLU A 37 7.38 -7.46 -22.66
CA GLU A 37 6.60 -7.47 -21.42
C GLU A 37 6.45 -5.99 -21.03
N GLU A 38 5.23 -5.45 -21.09
CA GLU A 38 4.99 -4.08 -20.64
C GLU A 38 5.57 -3.96 -19.23
N PRO A 39 6.37 -2.91 -18.95
CA PRO A 39 7.00 -2.78 -17.65
C PRO A 39 5.90 -2.78 -16.60
N ALA A 40 5.88 -3.81 -15.75
CA ALA A 40 4.91 -3.96 -14.68
C ALA A 40 4.76 -2.62 -13.96
N SER A 41 3.53 -2.09 -13.92
CA SER A 41 3.30 -0.74 -13.40
C SER A 41 3.83 -0.67 -11.96
N ARG A 42 4.76 0.29 -11.71
CA ARG A 42 5.40 0.47 -10.40
C ARG A 42 4.35 0.61 -9.31
N VAL A 43 4.65 0.07 -8.13
CA VAL A 43 3.86 0.30 -6.92
C VAL A 43 4.12 1.71 -6.42
N LYS A 44 3.09 2.53 -6.32
CA LYS A 44 3.17 3.91 -5.83
C LYS A 44 2.80 3.99 -4.36
N VAL A 45 3.70 4.52 -3.55
CA VAL A 45 3.49 4.76 -2.12
C VAL A 45 3.51 6.26 -1.85
N LEU A 46 2.36 6.81 -1.45
CA LEU A 46 2.27 8.19 -0.98
C LEU A 46 2.66 8.24 0.50
N VAL A 47 3.76 8.91 0.82
CA VAL A 47 4.15 9.26 2.19
C VAL A 47 3.76 10.71 2.42
N THR A 48 2.84 10.95 3.35
CA THR A 48 2.37 12.31 3.65
C THR A 48 2.42 12.61 5.13
N TYR A 49 2.66 13.85 5.50
CA TYR A 49 2.91 14.23 6.88
C TYR A 49 2.59 15.71 7.15
N HIS A 50 2.38 16.03 8.45
CA HIS A 50 2.50 17.37 8.98
C HIS A 50 3.80 17.49 9.78
N SER A 51 4.50 18.62 9.68
CA SER A 51 5.67 18.93 10.49
C SER A 51 5.88 20.44 10.60
N LEU A 52 6.01 20.95 11.83
CA LEU A 52 6.41 22.33 12.09
C LEU A 52 7.91 22.44 12.36
N SER A 53 8.47 21.54 13.19
CA SER A 53 9.86 21.58 13.63
C SER A 53 10.84 20.76 12.77
N GLY A 54 10.34 20.06 11.72
CA GLY A 54 11.15 19.16 10.89
C GLY A 54 11.23 17.71 11.38
N ASN A 55 10.87 17.42 12.64
CA ASN A 55 11.03 16.07 13.22
C ASN A 55 10.16 15.02 12.51
N THR A 56 8.87 15.31 12.29
CA THR A 56 7.99 14.39 11.55
C THR A 56 8.42 14.25 10.08
N GLU A 57 8.96 15.31 9.49
CA GLU A 57 9.53 15.29 8.14
C GLU A 57 10.73 14.33 8.04
N ARG A 58 11.66 14.39 8.99
CA ARG A 58 12.82 13.49 9.07
C ARG A 58 12.40 12.02 9.16
N MET A 59 11.35 11.70 9.93
CA MET A 59 10.77 10.35 9.97
C MET A 59 10.13 9.98 8.63
N ALA A 60 9.42 10.91 7.97
CA ALA A 60 8.82 10.68 6.67
C ALA A 60 9.87 10.38 5.58
N GLU A 61 11.02 11.05 5.61
CA GLU A 61 12.16 10.78 4.73
C GLU A 61 12.71 9.36 4.94
N ALA A 62 12.84 8.92 6.19
CA ALA A 62 13.26 7.56 6.50
C ALA A 62 12.25 6.50 6.00
N VAL A 63 10.94 6.77 6.10
CA VAL A 63 9.88 5.93 5.49
C VAL A 63 10.07 5.84 3.98
N VAL A 64 10.33 6.98 3.31
CA VAL A 64 10.60 7.02 1.85
C VAL A 64 11.82 6.18 1.48
N ASP A 65 12.89 6.24 2.28
CA ASP A 65 14.09 5.41 2.05
C ASP A 65 13.75 3.91 2.16
N GLY A 66 12.88 3.55 3.08
CA GLY A 66 12.34 2.20 3.19
C GLY A 66 11.58 1.76 1.95
N VAL A 67 10.66 2.59 1.46
CA VAL A 67 9.92 2.33 0.22
C VAL A 67 10.86 2.14 -0.96
N LYS A 68 11.80 3.05 -1.15
CA LYS A 68 12.77 3.00 -2.27
C LYS A 68 13.70 1.79 -2.22
N SER A 69 13.86 1.14 -1.07
CA SER A 69 14.66 -0.08 -0.95
C SER A 69 14.02 -1.32 -1.58
N VAL A 70 12.73 -1.25 -1.93
CA VAL A 70 11.98 -2.33 -2.57
C VAL A 70 11.95 -2.12 -4.08
N SER A 71 12.41 -3.10 -4.84
CA SER A 71 12.42 -3.02 -6.31
C SER A 71 11.00 -2.87 -6.87
N GLY A 72 10.85 -2.08 -7.94
CA GLY A 72 9.57 -1.87 -8.59
C GLY A 72 8.62 -0.92 -7.85
N THR A 73 9.11 -0.15 -6.88
CA THR A 73 8.32 0.83 -6.13
C THR A 73 8.72 2.27 -6.45
N GLU A 74 7.79 3.18 -6.21
CA GLU A 74 7.95 4.63 -6.31
C GLU A 74 7.39 5.27 -5.03
N ALA A 75 8.16 6.17 -4.41
CA ALA A 75 7.73 6.93 -3.25
C ALA A 75 7.43 8.37 -3.63
N ILE A 76 6.26 8.86 -3.24
CA ILE A 76 5.84 10.26 -3.37
C ILE A 76 5.80 10.86 -1.97
N LEU A 77 6.63 11.88 -1.70
CA LEU A 77 6.69 12.57 -0.41
C LEU A 77 6.01 13.94 -0.51
N LYS A 78 4.96 14.17 0.28
CA LYS A 78 4.25 15.46 0.31
C LYS A 78 3.76 15.81 1.72
N ARG A 79 3.77 17.08 2.06
CA ARG A 79 3.03 17.59 3.24
C ARG A 79 1.52 17.41 3.01
N VAL A 80 0.75 17.09 4.05
CA VAL A 80 -0.72 16.84 3.94
C VAL A 80 -1.48 17.95 3.22
N GLY A 81 -1.10 19.22 3.43
CA GLY A 81 -1.72 20.37 2.75
C GLY A 81 -1.38 20.50 1.26
N LYS A 82 -0.47 19.69 0.73
CA LYS A 82 -0.04 19.69 -0.68
C LYS A 82 -0.46 18.45 -1.45
N VAL A 83 -1.11 17.51 -0.79
CA VAL A 83 -1.65 16.29 -1.44
C VAL A 83 -2.85 16.68 -2.29
N THR A 84 -2.91 16.13 -3.49
CA THR A 84 -4.03 16.27 -4.41
C THR A 84 -4.88 14.99 -4.44
N ALA A 85 -6.08 15.07 -5.01
CA ALA A 85 -6.90 13.88 -5.24
C ALA A 85 -6.20 12.87 -6.16
N GLU A 86 -5.47 13.35 -7.16
CA GLU A 86 -4.69 12.50 -8.08
C GLU A 86 -3.58 11.75 -7.36
N ASP A 87 -2.81 12.41 -6.48
CA ASP A 87 -1.80 11.74 -5.65
C ASP A 87 -2.41 10.59 -4.85
N LEU A 88 -3.57 10.86 -4.23
CA LEU A 88 -4.26 9.92 -3.38
C LEU A 88 -4.81 8.72 -4.17
N PHE A 89 -5.43 8.99 -5.33
CA PHE A 89 -6.07 7.94 -6.12
C PHE A 89 -5.08 7.10 -6.93
N SER A 90 -3.97 7.69 -7.37
CA SER A 90 -2.92 6.94 -8.08
C SER A 90 -2.04 6.10 -7.17
N ALA A 91 -2.01 6.35 -5.85
CA ALA A 91 -1.24 5.58 -4.90
C ALA A 91 -1.85 4.18 -4.65
N ASP A 92 -1.02 3.15 -4.57
CA ASP A 92 -1.37 1.80 -4.13
C ASP A 92 -1.35 1.70 -2.59
N ALA A 93 -0.53 2.55 -1.95
CA ALA A 93 -0.42 2.65 -0.49
C ALA A 93 -0.29 4.11 -0.03
N VAL A 94 -0.77 4.40 1.18
CA VAL A 94 -0.66 5.72 1.83
C VAL A 94 -0.11 5.56 3.23
N VAL A 95 1.01 6.22 3.51
CA VAL A 95 1.60 6.30 4.86
C VAL A 95 1.42 7.72 5.38
N VAL A 96 0.80 7.86 6.55
CA VAL A 96 0.49 9.18 7.14
C VAL A 96 1.26 9.39 8.44
N GLY A 97 2.00 10.48 8.51
CA GLY A 97 2.77 10.91 9.67
C GLY A 97 2.19 12.15 10.35
N SER A 98 2.16 12.13 11.67
CA SER A 98 1.70 13.25 12.48
C SER A 98 2.62 13.54 13.65
N PRO A 99 2.88 14.83 13.99
CA PRO A 99 3.30 15.15 15.33
C PRO A 99 2.14 14.87 16.29
N VAL A 100 2.47 14.57 17.54
CA VAL A 100 1.47 14.41 18.60
C VAL A 100 1.11 15.78 19.18
N TYR A 101 -0.12 16.18 19.00
CA TYR A 101 -0.68 17.36 19.64
C TYR A 101 -1.82 16.96 20.56
N TRP A 102 -1.63 17.19 21.88
CA TRP A 102 -2.61 16.81 22.90
C TRP A 102 -3.06 15.34 22.78
N SER A 103 -2.08 14.44 22.70
CA SER A 103 -2.27 12.99 22.60
C SER A 103 -3.04 12.52 21.36
N ASN A 104 -3.05 13.32 20.28
CA ASN A 104 -3.75 12.97 19.04
C ASN A 104 -3.00 13.51 17.81
N MET A 105 -3.50 13.17 16.62
CA MET A 105 -2.99 13.73 15.37
C MET A 105 -3.19 15.25 15.33
N SER A 106 -2.32 15.94 14.60
CA SER A 106 -2.45 17.39 14.39
C SER A 106 -3.73 17.73 13.63
N GLY A 107 -4.21 18.97 13.81
CA GLY A 107 -5.39 19.48 13.11
C GLY A 107 -5.26 19.41 11.59
N GLU A 108 -4.04 19.61 11.06
CA GLU A 108 -3.74 19.53 9.62
C GLU A 108 -3.89 18.10 9.09
N VAL A 109 -3.47 17.08 9.86
CA VAL A 109 -3.66 15.68 9.49
C VAL A 109 -5.13 15.30 9.57
N LYS A 110 -5.85 15.78 10.60
CA LYS A 110 -7.31 15.57 10.68
C LYS A 110 -8.05 16.22 9.51
N THR A 111 -7.70 17.48 9.18
CA THR A 111 -8.25 18.19 8.02
C THR A 111 -7.96 17.48 6.71
N PHE A 112 -6.77 16.87 6.57
CA PHE A 112 -6.44 16.03 5.41
C PHE A 112 -7.44 14.88 5.25
N PHE A 113 -7.76 14.14 6.32
CA PHE A 113 -8.76 13.07 6.27
C PHE A 113 -10.18 13.59 6.02
N ASP A 114 -10.55 14.75 6.59
CA ASP A 114 -11.85 15.36 6.32
C ASP A 114 -11.99 15.75 4.84
N ASN A 115 -10.90 16.22 4.22
CA ASN A 115 -10.85 16.51 2.80
C ASN A 115 -11.04 15.28 1.90
N TRP A 116 -10.80 14.06 2.39
CA TRP A 116 -11.11 12.85 1.62
C TRP A 116 -12.61 12.81 1.28
N GLN A 117 -13.46 13.17 2.23
CA GLN A 117 -14.90 13.24 2.03
C GLN A 117 -15.33 14.52 1.31
N PHE A 118 -14.90 15.68 1.82
CA PHE A 118 -15.48 16.97 1.43
C PHE A 118 -14.83 17.60 0.19
N LYS A 119 -13.61 17.25 -0.14
CA LYS A 119 -12.86 17.91 -1.22
C LYS A 119 -12.34 16.95 -2.30
N PHE A 120 -11.87 15.77 -1.93
CA PHE A 120 -11.25 14.84 -2.89
C PHE A 120 -12.23 13.83 -3.49
N GLY A 121 -13.43 13.69 -2.93
CA GLY A 121 -14.45 12.78 -3.47
C GLY A 121 -14.08 11.31 -3.28
N VAL A 122 -13.53 10.95 -2.12
CA VAL A 122 -13.33 9.55 -1.72
C VAL A 122 -14.66 8.88 -1.44
N PHE A 123 -15.57 9.57 -0.73
CA PHE A 123 -16.92 9.14 -0.43
C PHE A 123 -17.90 9.70 -1.49
N PRO A 124 -18.99 9.00 -1.90
CA PRO A 124 -19.50 7.75 -1.31
C PRO A 124 -18.92 6.45 -1.91
N GLU A 125 -18.11 6.51 -2.96
CA GLU A 125 -17.60 5.31 -3.68
C GLU A 125 -16.48 4.58 -2.95
N PHE A 126 -16.01 5.09 -1.80
CA PHE A 126 -14.88 4.54 -1.05
C PHE A 126 -13.64 4.28 -1.93
N LYS A 127 -13.20 5.29 -2.69
CA LYS A 127 -12.09 5.18 -3.66
C LYS A 127 -10.75 4.76 -3.05
N MET A 128 -10.64 4.73 -1.71
CA MET A 128 -9.48 4.23 -0.99
C MET A 128 -9.60 2.76 -0.57
N LYS A 129 -10.72 2.12 -0.87
CA LYS A 129 -10.97 0.70 -0.55
C LYS A 129 -9.86 -0.19 -1.08
N ASN A 130 -9.39 -1.11 -0.23
CA ASN A 130 -8.35 -2.08 -0.53
C ASN A 130 -6.93 -1.50 -0.77
N LYS A 131 -6.73 -0.18 -0.69
CA LYS A 131 -5.37 0.38 -0.67
C LYS A 131 -4.71 0.11 0.68
N ILE A 132 -3.39 -0.01 0.68
CA ILE A 132 -2.62 -0.25 1.91
C ILE A 132 -2.47 1.07 2.67
N GLY A 133 -2.70 1.04 3.98
CA GLY A 133 -2.56 2.18 4.88
C GLY A 133 -1.58 1.91 6.02
N ALA A 134 -0.80 2.92 6.42
CA ALA A 134 0.06 2.85 7.60
C ALA A 134 0.23 4.21 8.25
N ALA A 135 0.67 4.23 9.51
CA ALA A 135 0.85 5.44 10.29
C ALA A 135 2.23 5.51 10.95
N PHE A 136 2.71 6.72 11.20
CA PHE A 136 3.83 6.99 12.12
C PHE A 136 3.57 8.27 12.90
N ALA A 137 4.21 8.40 14.07
CA ALA A 137 4.00 9.56 14.94
C ALA A 137 5.29 10.03 15.60
N VAL A 138 5.39 11.34 15.85
CA VAL A 138 6.49 11.96 16.59
C VAL A 138 5.94 12.72 17.77
N GLY A 139 6.38 12.37 18.98
CA GLY A 139 5.96 13.01 20.21
C GLY A 139 7.11 13.66 20.98
N GLY A 140 6.82 14.67 21.77
CA GLY A 140 7.82 15.35 22.62
C GLY A 140 8.29 14.50 23.80
N GLN A 141 7.49 13.55 24.27
CA GLN A 141 7.79 12.72 25.43
C GLN A 141 7.47 11.25 25.17
N VAL A 142 8.02 10.35 26.00
CA VAL A 142 7.80 8.91 25.90
C VAL A 142 6.30 8.58 25.95
N SER A 143 5.57 9.11 26.92
CA SER A 143 4.13 8.86 27.12
C SER A 143 3.24 9.99 26.57
N SER A 144 3.58 10.54 25.40
CA SER A 144 2.86 11.67 24.81
C SER A 144 1.56 11.29 24.05
N GLY A 145 1.27 9.99 23.87
CA GLY A 145 0.11 9.52 23.11
C GLY A 145 0.43 9.22 21.64
N LYS A 146 1.68 8.82 21.34
CA LYS A 146 2.09 8.43 19.98
C LYS A 146 1.24 7.27 19.44
N GLU A 147 0.99 6.26 20.29
CA GLU A 147 0.16 5.10 19.97
C GLU A 147 -1.30 5.52 19.66
N VAL A 148 -1.87 6.40 20.49
CA VAL A 148 -3.22 6.93 20.26
C VAL A 148 -3.28 7.71 18.94
N THR A 149 -2.27 8.52 18.67
CA THR A 149 -2.16 9.27 17.40
C THR A 149 -2.15 8.32 16.20
N MET A 150 -1.33 7.28 16.22
CA MET A 150 -1.29 6.28 15.16
C MET A 150 -2.61 5.52 15.04
N LEU A 151 -3.22 5.11 16.15
CA LEU A 151 -4.52 4.42 16.15
C LEU A 151 -5.63 5.29 15.54
N THR A 152 -5.67 6.59 15.82
CA THR A 152 -6.68 7.49 15.22
C THR A 152 -6.47 7.69 13.72
N ILE A 153 -5.21 7.71 13.25
CA ILE A 153 -4.88 7.71 11.81
C ILE A 153 -5.35 6.40 11.15
N LEU A 154 -5.00 5.26 11.76
CA LEU A 154 -5.40 3.95 11.25
C LEU A 154 -6.93 3.77 11.26
N ALA A 155 -7.63 4.29 12.28
CA ALA A 155 -9.09 4.27 12.33
C ALA A 155 -9.73 5.05 11.18
N ALA A 156 -9.18 6.21 10.81
CA ALA A 156 -9.65 6.97 9.65
C ALA A 156 -9.46 6.19 8.33
N MET A 157 -8.34 5.46 8.20
CA MET A 157 -8.08 4.58 7.05
C MET A 157 -9.04 3.39 7.00
N LEU A 158 -9.26 2.71 8.14
CA LEU A 158 -10.22 1.60 8.25
C LEU A 158 -11.65 2.05 7.91
N GLY A 159 -12.08 3.24 8.35
CA GLY A 159 -13.35 3.85 7.99
C GLY A 159 -13.50 4.06 6.47
N ASN A 160 -12.41 4.18 5.74
CA ASN A 160 -12.36 4.25 4.28
C ASN A 160 -12.09 2.90 3.61
N GLN A 161 -12.29 1.78 4.32
CA GLN A 161 -12.14 0.39 3.84
C GLN A 161 -10.73 0.06 3.34
N MET A 162 -9.70 0.73 3.87
CA MET A 162 -8.30 0.42 3.57
C MET A 162 -7.83 -0.80 4.37
N ILE A 163 -6.79 -1.46 3.89
CA ILE A 163 -6.06 -2.53 4.59
C ILE A 163 -4.92 -1.87 5.35
N VAL A 164 -4.98 -1.84 6.68
CA VAL A 164 -3.93 -1.22 7.48
C VAL A 164 -2.84 -2.21 7.89
N VAL A 165 -1.60 -1.74 7.88
CA VAL A 165 -0.41 -2.52 8.27
C VAL A 165 0.45 -1.73 9.24
N SER A 166 1.16 -2.44 10.10
CA SER A 166 2.17 -1.88 11.00
C SER A 166 3.58 -2.25 10.55
N GLY A 167 4.59 -1.69 11.18
CA GLY A 167 6.02 -1.96 10.99
C GLY A 167 6.85 -0.95 11.75
N GLY A 168 8.03 -1.33 12.22
CA GLY A 168 8.85 -0.50 13.11
C GLY A 168 8.26 -0.30 14.52
N GLY A 169 7.13 -0.94 14.82
CA GLY A 169 6.42 -0.88 16.08
C GLY A 169 5.02 -1.48 15.97
N ALA A 170 4.29 -1.58 17.09
CA ALA A 170 2.99 -2.26 17.16
C ALA A 170 1.93 -1.61 16.27
N PHE A 171 1.88 -0.29 16.20
CA PHE A 171 0.90 0.46 15.41
C PHE A 171 1.54 1.24 14.25
N GLY A 172 2.87 1.18 14.11
CA GLY A 172 3.68 1.94 13.17
C GLY A 172 4.96 2.44 13.84
N ALA A 173 5.79 3.17 13.11
CA ALA A 173 7.01 3.74 13.63
C ALA A 173 6.73 4.98 14.49
N SER A 174 7.49 5.17 15.55
CA SER A 174 7.35 6.37 16.38
C SER A 174 8.69 6.90 16.88
N ALA A 175 8.76 8.20 17.15
CA ALA A 175 9.96 8.84 17.68
C ALA A 175 9.62 9.80 18.82
N THR A 176 10.61 10.00 19.72
CA THR A 176 10.55 10.93 20.85
C THR A 176 11.61 12.01 20.68
N THR A 177 11.25 13.30 20.87
CA THR A 177 12.13 14.42 20.52
C THR A 177 12.54 15.34 21.67
N GLU A 178 11.94 15.18 22.84
CA GLU A 178 12.14 16.04 24.01
C GLU A 178 12.22 15.21 25.32
N GLY A 179 12.38 15.88 26.44
CA GLY A 179 12.54 15.24 27.75
C GLY A 179 13.92 14.58 27.86
N ASP A 180 13.98 13.33 28.26
CA ASP A 180 15.22 12.56 28.39
C ASP A 180 15.69 11.92 27.07
N SER A 181 15.03 12.24 25.93
CA SER A 181 15.39 11.73 24.62
C SER A 181 16.51 12.56 23.99
N PRO A 182 17.50 11.93 23.33
CA PRO A 182 18.53 12.63 22.53
C PRO A 182 17.98 13.27 21.25
N GLY A 183 16.67 13.25 21.03
CA GLY A 183 16.00 13.54 19.76
C GLY A 183 15.78 12.27 18.93
N ILE A 184 15.40 12.41 17.66
CA ILE A 184 15.20 11.24 16.80
C ILE A 184 16.54 10.53 16.60
N ASP A 185 16.62 9.30 17.09
CA ASP A 185 17.83 8.49 17.05
C ASP A 185 17.88 7.56 15.81
N ASN A 186 18.99 6.81 15.69
CA ASN A 186 19.19 5.90 14.57
C ASN A 186 18.23 4.71 14.59
N GLN A 187 17.79 4.26 15.77
CA GLN A 187 16.84 3.15 15.87
C GLN A 187 15.45 3.59 15.44
N GLU A 188 14.99 4.76 15.86
CA GLU A 188 13.71 5.33 15.45
C GLU A 188 13.66 5.58 13.94
N LEU A 189 14.77 6.02 13.33
CA LEU A 189 14.90 6.14 11.88
C LEU A 189 14.91 4.77 11.18
N ALA A 190 15.56 3.76 11.76
CA ALA A 190 15.55 2.41 11.24
C ALA A 190 14.13 1.80 11.29
N ASP A 191 13.38 2.05 12.36
CA ASP A 191 12.00 1.62 12.52
C ASP A 191 11.08 2.29 11.48
N ALA A 192 11.28 3.59 11.20
CA ALA A 192 10.56 4.30 10.15
C ALA A 192 10.89 3.75 8.74
N LYS A 193 12.16 3.44 8.48
CA LYS A 193 12.59 2.79 7.24
C LYS A 193 11.97 1.39 7.09
N GLU A 194 11.94 0.61 8.16
CA GLU A 194 11.30 -0.72 8.17
C GLU A 194 9.80 -0.63 7.88
N LEU A 195 9.09 0.36 8.44
CA LEU A 195 7.70 0.63 8.10
C LEU A 195 7.52 0.86 6.61
N GLY A 196 8.33 1.72 6.02
CA GLY A 196 8.27 2.04 4.59
C GLY A 196 8.52 0.82 3.71
N ARG A 197 9.56 0.04 4.03
CA ARG A 197 9.89 -1.22 3.33
C ARG A 197 8.73 -2.20 3.38
N ARG A 198 8.18 -2.45 4.57
CA ARG A 198 7.07 -3.38 4.77
C ARG A 198 5.81 -2.97 4.02
N VAL A 199 5.44 -1.68 4.06
CA VAL A 199 4.30 -1.16 3.30
C VAL A 199 4.47 -1.40 1.80
N ALA A 200 5.64 -1.10 1.26
CA ALA A 200 5.94 -1.30 -0.15
C ALA A 200 5.87 -2.76 -0.58
N GLU A 201 6.42 -3.68 0.23
CA GLU A 201 6.36 -5.13 -0.03
C GLU A 201 4.92 -5.67 -0.01
N ILE A 202 4.10 -5.24 0.96
CA ILE A 202 2.71 -5.69 1.06
C ILE A 202 1.90 -5.12 -0.11
N ALA A 203 2.09 -3.84 -0.44
CA ALA A 203 1.42 -3.22 -1.58
C ALA A 203 1.80 -3.92 -2.91
N ALA A 204 3.07 -4.31 -3.08
CA ALA A 204 3.52 -5.03 -4.26
C ALA A 204 2.87 -6.42 -4.37
N ARG A 205 2.81 -7.17 -3.28
CA ARG A 205 2.14 -8.49 -3.23
C ARG A 205 0.64 -8.37 -3.53
N PHE A 206 -0.02 -7.37 -2.95
CA PHE A 206 -1.45 -7.14 -3.16
C PHE A 206 -1.75 -6.76 -4.61
N LYS A 207 -0.97 -5.83 -5.19
CA LYS A 207 -1.09 -5.42 -6.59
C LYS A 207 -0.89 -6.59 -7.56
N ALA A 208 0.13 -7.43 -7.34
CA ALA A 208 0.39 -8.61 -8.16
C ALA A 208 -0.73 -9.66 -8.08
N SER A 209 -1.41 -9.79 -6.93
CA SER A 209 -2.55 -10.71 -6.77
C SER A 209 -3.83 -10.21 -7.45
N SER A 210 -3.99 -8.88 -7.59
CA SER A 210 -5.16 -8.25 -8.21
C SER A 210 -5.08 -8.18 -9.74
N ALA A 211 -3.92 -8.48 -10.32
CA ALA A 211 -3.68 -8.48 -11.77
C ALA A 211 -3.91 -9.87 -12.42
N LYS A 212 -4.23 -10.88 -11.62
CA LYS A 212 -4.60 -12.23 -12.05
C LYS A 212 -6.11 -12.41 -12.09
#